data_8bd1a7c460b0394aba2dc0b88dc08b44
#
_entry.id   8bd1a7c460b0394aba2dc0b88dc08b44
#
_cell.length_a   1.000
_cell.length_b   1.000
_cell.length_c   1.000
_cell.angle_alpha   90.00
_cell.angle_beta   90.00
_cell.angle_gamma   90.00
#
_symmetry.space_group_name_H-M   'P 1'
#
loop_
_entity.id
_entity.type
_entity.pdbx_description
1 polymer ?
#
loop_
_entity_poly.entity_id
_entity_poly.type
_entity_poly.pdbx_seq_one_letter_code
_entity_poly.pdbx_strand_id
1 'polypeptide(L)'
;RLENIKELLNAMKEFDNLESFLEHVSLATSIDNDWDGEKVNLMTMHASKGLEFDAVFLPGWEEGLFPHQKSIDEKGQQGLEEERRLAYVGITRAKHDVYISFSLNRFYQGDWIDSISSRFIDELPEKYIKKINNYEKEEEDFFEFNQDLGNEEDIYRSPGWLRYQKRLK
;
A
#
# COMPACT_ATOMS: atom_id res chain seq x y z
N ARG A 1 3.09 5.00 -21.79
CA ARG A 1 3.64 6.29 -22.28
C ARG A 1 2.65 7.06 -23.14
N LEU A 2 1.98 6.43 -24.14
CA LEU A 2 1.04 7.13 -25.03
C LEU A 2 -0.25 7.53 -24.28
N GLU A 3 -0.67 6.74 -23.33
CA GLU A 3 -1.85 6.96 -22.47
C GLU A 3 -1.65 8.17 -21.55
N ASN A 4 -0.49 8.28 -20.92
CA ASN A 4 -0.15 9.43 -20.07
C ASN A 4 -0.11 10.76 -20.87
N ILE A 5 0.31 10.71 -22.14
CA ILE A 5 0.27 11.88 -23.02
C ILE A 5 -1.18 12.27 -23.35
N LYS A 6 -2.04 11.31 -23.58
CA LYS A 6 -3.48 11.56 -23.79
C LYS A 6 -4.16 12.15 -22.54
N GLU A 7 -3.84 11.63 -21.37
CA GLU A 7 -4.30 12.17 -20.10
C GLU A 7 -3.85 13.62 -19.90
N LEU A 8 -2.57 13.90 -20.13
CA LEU A 8 -2.03 15.25 -20.08
C LEU A 8 -2.78 16.20 -21.03
N LEU A 9 -2.96 15.78 -22.29
CA LEU A 9 -3.71 16.56 -23.27
C LEU A 9 -5.17 16.79 -22.86
N ASN A 10 -5.80 15.81 -22.19
CA ASN A 10 -7.16 15.97 -21.69
C ASN A 10 -7.21 16.94 -20.49
N ALA A 11 -6.27 16.84 -19.57
CA ALA A 11 -6.16 17.77 -18.46
C ALA A 11 -5.93 19.22 -18.94
N MET A 12 -5.11 19.40 -19.98
CA MET A 12 -4.85 20.73 -20.57
C MET A 12 -6.11 21.35 -21.24
N LYS A 13 -7.07 20.55 -21.70
CA LYS A 13 -8.32 21.05 -22.32
C LYS A 13 -9.27 21.74 -21.32
N GLU A 14 -9.09 21.51 -20.03
CA GLU A 14 -9.89 22.17 -18.99
C GLU A 14 -9.46 23.61 -18.74
N PHE A 15 -8.35 24.06 -19.39
CA PHE A 15 -7.80 25.40 -19.25
C PHE A 15 -7.87 26.16 -20.57
N ASP A 16 -8.10 27.48 -20.49
CA ASP A 16 -8.25 28.34 -21.66
C ASP A 16 -6.97 28.45 -22.49
N ASN A 17 -5.81 28.33 -21.86
CA ASN A 17 -4.50 28.39 -22.50
C ASN A 17 -3.43 27.65 -21.70
N LEU A 18 -2.27 27.46 -22.31
CA LEU A 18 -1.13 26.78 -21.69
C LEU A 18 -0.61 27.52 -20.44
N GLU A 19 -0.70 28.84 -20.45
CA GLU A 19 -0.20 29.67 -19.34
C GLU A 19 -1.00 29.45 -18.07
N SER A 20 -2.36 29.44 -18.16
CA SER A 20 -3.23 29.13 -17.02
C SER A 20 -3.08 27.70 -16.52
N PHE A 21 -2.81 26.75 -17.41
CA PHE A 21 -2.47 25.36 -17.00
C PHE A 21 -1.14 25.33 -16.22
N LEU A 22 -0.09 25.99 -16.71
CA LEU A 22 1.21 26.05 -16.04
C LEU A 22 1.15 26.79 -14.70
N GLU A 23 0.38 27.86 -14.60
CA GLU A 23 0.11 28.55 -13.33
C GLU A 23 -0.58 27.62 -12.33
N HIS A 24 -1.57 26.87 -12.76
CA HIS A 24 -2.27 25.90 -11.91
C HIS A 24 -1.32 24.80 -11.41
N VAL A 25 -0.51 24.23 -12.29
CA VAL A 25 0.51 23.22 -11.92
C VAL A 25 1.55 23.82 -10.97
N SER A 26 1.99 25.06 -11.22
CA SER A 26 2.95 25.77 -10.36
C SER A 26 2.37 26.02 -8.97
N LEU A 27 1.10 26.43 -8.86
CA LEU A 27 0.41 26.60 -7.59
C LEU A 27 0.28 25.26 -6.85
N ALA A 28 -0.11 24.19 -7.54
CA ALA A 28 -0.21 22.86 -6.94
C ALA A 28 1.13 22.35 -6.39
N THR A 29 2.24 22.63 -7.11
CA THR A 29 3.59 22.26 -6.65
C THR A 29 4.17 23.20 -5.60
N SER A 30 3.75 24.46 -5.54
CA SER A 30 4.21 25.44 -4.53
C SER A 30 3.55 25.22 -3.17
N ILE A 31 2.30 24.72 -3.14
CA ILE A 31 1.61 24.36 -1.88
C ILE A 31 2.41 23.31 -1.09
N ASP A 32 3.13 22.41 -1.78
CA ASP A 32 4.00 21.43 -1.12
C ASP A 32 5.25 22.04 -0.47
N ASN A 33 5.66 23.22 -0.86
CA ASN A 33 6.88 23.87 -0.33
C ASN A 33 6.63 24.80 0.87
N ASP A 34 5.41 25.32 1.03
CA ASP A 34 5.08 26.32 2.07
C ASP A 34 4.54 25.71 3.37
N TRP A 35 4.42 24.37 3.45
CA TRP A 35 3.96 23.72 4.68
C TRP A 35 5.14 23.51 5.64
N ASP A 36 5.19 24.31 6.70
CA ASP A 36 6.21 24.24 7.77
C ASP A 36 5.92 23.17 8.85
N GLY A 37 4.84 22.40 8.70
CA GLY A 37 4.44 21.36 9.65
C GLY A 37 5.11 20.00 9.35
N GLU A 38 4.90 19.04 10.27
CA GLU A 38 5.32 17.65 10.08
C GLU A 38 4.61 17.06 8.87
N LYS A 39 5.37 16.38 7.98
CA LYS A 39 4.86 15.82 6.72
C LYS A 39 5.05 14.32 6.68
N VAL A 40 4.04 13.63 6.15
CA VAL A 40 4.18 12.24 5.71
C VAL A 40 4.55 12.23 4.23
N ASN A 41 5.69 11.62 3.91
CA ASN A 41 6.13 11.48 2.52
C ASN A 41 5.53 10.22 1.90
N LEU A 42 4.78 10.38 0.82
CA LEU A 42 4.24 9.27 0.03
C LEU A 42 5.00 9.18 -1.28
N MET A 43 5.63 8.03 -1.53
CA MET A 43 6.44 7.83 -2.73
C MET A 43 6.56 6.35 -3.10
N THR A 44 7.06 6.06 -4.28
CA THR A 44 7.43 4.70 -4.66
C THR A 44 8.77 4.30 -4.04
N MET A 45 9.00 2.99 -3.84
CA MET A 45 10.29 2.49 -3.36
C MET A 45 11.45 2.89 -4.27
N HIS A 46 11.22 2.98 -5.59
CA HIS A 46 12.25 3.46 -6.54
C HIS A 46 12.62 4.92 -6.27
N ALA A 47 11.63 5.78 -6.02
CA ALA A 47 11.85 7.20 -5.73
C ALA A 47 12.54 7.43 -4.39
N SER A 48 12.43 6.49 -3.45
CA SER A 48 13.05 6.60 -2.13
C SER A 48 14.56 6.32 -2.12
N LYS A 49 15.14 5.91 -3.26
CA LYS A 49 16.58 5.62 -3.37
C LYS A 49 17.42 6.86 -3.02
N GLY A 50 18.29 6.73 -2.03
CA GLY A 50 19.16 7.82 -1.55
C GLY A 50 18.54 8.70 -0.47
N LEU A 51 17.24 8.53 -0.17
CA LEU A 51 16.57 9.21 0.95
C LEU A 51 16.60 8.32 2.19
N GLU A 52 16.39 8.92 3.37
CA GLU A 52 16.30 8.21 4.64
C GLU A 52 15.22 8.86 5.52
N PHE A 53 14.50 8.02 6.27
CA PHE A 53 13.38 8.42 7.11
C PHE A 53 13.49 7.74 8.48
N ASP A 54 12.98 8.36 9.52
CA ASP A 54 13.02 7.77 10.87
C ASP A 54 12.17 6.50 10.94
N ALA A 55 10.97 6.54 10.36
CA ALA A 55 10.08 5.39 10.22
C ALA A 55 9.62 5.23 8.76
N VAL A 56 9.50 3.97 8.30
CA VAL A 56 9.06 3.64 6.93
C VAL A 56 7.93 2.64 7.00
N PHE A 57 6.83 2.94 6.32
CA PHE A 57 5.69 2.06 6.15
C PHE A 57 5.70 1.47 4.74
N LEU A 58 5.74 0.15 4.65
CA LEU A 58 5.77 -0.62 3.41
C LEU A 58 4.49 -1.46 3.29
N PRO A 59 3.38 -0.88 2.81
CA PRO A 59 2.13 -1.61 2.64
C PRO A 59 2.13 -2.48 1.39
N GLY A 60 1.27 -3.51 1.40
CA GLY A 60 1.02 -4.33 0.21
C GLY A 60 2.08 -5.38 -0.08
N TRP A 61 2.74 -5.92 0.94
CA TRP A 61 3.67 -7.03 0.79
C TRP A 61 2.93 -8.36 0.62
N GLU A 62 2.39 -8.56 -0.59
CA GLU A 62 1.54 -9.67 -0.99
C GLU A 62 2.07 -10.31 -2.28
N GLU A 63 2.02 -11.63 -2.39
CA GLU A 63 2.36 -12.33 -3.63
C GLU A 63 1.54 -11.80 -4.81
N GLY A 64 2.23 -11.56 -5.94
CA GLY A 64 1.63 -10.99 -7.13
C GLY A 64 1.58 -9.46 -7.15
N LEU A 65 1.56 -8.80 -5.96
CA LEU A 65 1.66 -7.36 -5.83
C LEU A 65 3.11 -6.93 -5.56
N PHE A 66 3.76 -7.58 -4.59
CA PHE A 66 5.17 -7.41 -4.31
C PHE A 66 5.76 -8.70 -3.70
N PRO A 67 6.55 -9.49 -4.47
CA PRO A 67 7.05 -9.20 -5.83
C PRO A 67 5.95 -9.11 -6.88
N HIS A 68 6.13 -8.19 -7.84
CA HIS A 68 5.14 -7.96 -8.89
C HIS A 68 5.12 -9.13 -9.87
N GLN A 69 3.94 -9.75 -10.07
CA GLN A 69 3.79 -10.95 -10.89
C GLN A 69 4.32 -10.74 -12.31
N LYS A 70 4.03 -9.61 -12.93
CA LYS A 70 4.50 -9.28 -14.28
C LYS A 70 6.03 -9.27 -14.41
N SER A 71 6.75 -8.80 -13.39
CA SER A 71 8.23 -8.85 -13.36
C SER A 71 8.74 -10.28 -13.44
N ILE A 72 8.07 -11.20 -12.72
CA ILE A 72 8.43 -12.63 -12.70
C ILE A 72 8.07 -13.28 -14.04
N ASP A 73 6.90 -13.00 -14.59
CA ASP A 73 6.44 -13.57 -15.86
C ASP A 73 7.31 -13.16 -17.05
N GLU A 74 7.77 -11.90 -17.09
CA GLU A 74 8.58 -11.37 -18.17
C GLU A 74 10.06 -11.76 -18.08
N LYS A 75 10.63 -11.78 -16.86
CA LYS A 75 12.08 -11.93 -16.64
C LYS A 75 12.47 -13.15 -15.80
N GLY A 76 11.52 -13.94 -15.35
CA GLY A 76 11.75 -15.11 -14.52
C GLY A 76 12.53 -14.78 -13.25
N GLN A 77 13.56 -15.56 -12.98
CA GLN A 77 14.41 -15.40 -11.79
C GLN A 77 15.08 -14.01 -11.71
N GLN A 78 15.43 -13.42 -12.84
CA GLN A 78 16.03 -12.07 -12.85
C GLN A 78 15.03 -11.01 -12.37
N GLY A 79 13.75 -11.13 -12.76
CA GLY A 79 12.70 -10.27 -12.28
C GLY A 79 12.52 -10.36 -10.77
N LEU A 80 12.51 -11.58 -10.24
CA LEU A 80 12.44 -11.82 -8.79
C LEU A 80 13.63 -11.19 -8.04
N GLU A 81 14.84 -11.30 -8.58
CA GLU A 81 16.02 -10.68 -7.98
C GLU A 81 15.99 -9.15 -8.02
N GLU A 82 15.42 -8.55 -9.07
CA GLU A 82 15.20 -7.11 -9.13
C GLU A 82 14.20 -6.64 -8.06
N GLU A 83 13.08 -7.35 -7.89
CA GLU A 83 12.09 -7.08 -6.85
C GLU A 83 12.70 -7.24 -5.44
N ARG A 84 13.57 -8.26 -5.23
CA ARG A 84 14.27 -8.45 -3.95
C ARG A 84 15.24 -7.30 -3.65
N ARG A 85 15.94 -6.77 -4.66
CA ARG A 85 16.76 -5.58 -4.48
C ARG A 85 15.92 -4.35 -4.13
N LEU A 86 14.73 -4.25 -4.69
CA LEU A 86 13.80 -3.18 -4.37
C LEU A 86 13.28 -3.32 -2.93
N ALA A 87 12.99 -4.53 -2.47
CA ALA A 87 12.65 -4.81 -1.08
C ALA A 87 13.76 -4.36 -0.12
N TYR A 88 15.01 -4.71 -0.45
CA TYR A 88 16.17 -4.25 0.31
C TYR A 88 16.26 -2.71 0.33
N VAL A 89 16.06 -2.05 -0.81
CA VAL A 89 16.03 -0.58 -0.87
C VAL A 89 14.96 -0.03 0.06
N GLY A 90 13.73 -0.52 0.01
CA GLY A 90 12.63 -0.05 0.85
C GLY A 90 12.94 -0.18 2.34
N ILE A 91 13.37 -1.36 2.78
CA ILE A 91 13.71 -1.63 4.19
C ILE A 91 14.84 -0.73 4.67
N THR A 92 15.88 -0.55 3.86
CA THR A 92 17.07 0.25 4.24
C THR A 92 16.83 1.76 4.18
N ARG A 93 15.63 2.22 3.87
CA ARG A 93 15.29 3.66 3.99
C ARG A 93 15.00 4.07 5.42
N ALA A 94 14.67 3.13 6.28
CA ALA A 94 14.40 3.43 7.68
C ALA A 94 15.70 3.54 8.48
N LYS A 95 15.78 4.59 9.33
CA LYS A 95 16.82 4.75 10.32
C LYS A 95 16.53 3.96 11.59
N HIS A 96 15.25 3.88 11.97
CA HIS A 96 14.82 3.26 13.22
C HIS A 96 13.80 2.15 13.00
N ASP A 97 12.64 2.44 12.42
CA ASP A 97 11.51 1.53 12.38
C ASP A 97 11.02 1.25 10.96
N VAL A 98 10.75 -0.02 10.67
CA VAL A 98 10.09 -0.46 9.44
C VAL A 98 8.80 -1.17 9.80
N TYR A 99 7.70 -0.73 9.20
CA TYR A 99 6.39 -1.34 9.32
C TYR A 99 6.01 -1.98 7.97
N ILE A 100 5.99 -3.31 7.93
CA ILE A 100 5.57 -4.07 6.75
C ILE A 100 4.17 -4.56 6.99
N SER A 101 3.26 -4.32 6.05
CA SER A 101 1.89 -4.78 6.15
C SER A 101 1.38 -5.42 4.86
N PHE A 102 0.47 -6.37 5.01
CA PHE A 102 -0.22 -7.05 3.93
C PHE A 102 -1.67 -7.32 4.33
N SER A 103 -2.55 -7.45 3.34
CA SER A 103 -3.95 -7.83 3.55
C SER A 103 -4.08 -9.34 3.37
N LEU A 104 -4.99 -9.98 4.12
CA LEU A 104 -5.40 -11.36 3.84
C LEU A 104 -6.45 -11.43 2.73
N ASN A 105 -7.19 -10.34 2.53
CA ASN A 105 -8.21 -10.22 1.50
C ASN A 105 -8.14 -8.83 0.88
N ARG A 106 -8.33 -8.77 -0.43
CA ARG A 106 -8.35 -7.52 -1.18
C ARG A 106 -9.56 -7.47 -2.09
N PHE A 107 -10.25 -6.33 -2.09
CA PHE A 107 -11.30 -6.09 -3.08
C PHE A 107 -10.67 -5.61 -4.39
N TYR A 108 -10.85 -6.39 -5.45
CA TYR A 108 -10.29 -6.09 -6.77
C TYR A 108 -11.29 -6.45 -7.87
N GLN A 109 -11.54 -5.53 -8.79
CA GLN A 109 -12.45 -5.71 -9.93
C GLN A 109 -13.86 -6.22 -9.58
N GLY A 110 -14.42 -5.79 -8.44
CA GLY A 110 -15.76 -6.17 -8.02
C GLY A 110 -15.83 -7.43 -7.14
N ASP A 111 -14.71 -8.12 -6.91
CA ASP A 111 -14.65 -9.34 -6.09
C ASP A 111 -13.60 -9.24 -4.96
N TRP A 112 -13.83 -10.01 -3.90
CA TRP A 112 -12.85 -10.21 -2.84
C TRP A 112 -11.92 -11.37 -3.19
N ILE A 113 -10.63 -11.08 -3.27
CA ILE A 113 -9.58 -12.04 -3.59
C ILE A 113 -8.76 -12.29 -2.32
N ASP A 114 -8.53 -13.56 -1.98
CA ASP A 114 -7.62 -13.92 -0.91
C ASP A 114 -6.20 -13.60 -1.34
N SER A 115 -5.46 -12.90 -0.49
CA SER A 115 -4.05 -12.56 -0.69
C SER A 115 -3.16 -13.45 0.17
N ILE A 116 -1.95 -13.70 -0.31
CA ILE A 116 -0.91 -14.45 0.39
C ILE A 116 0.20 -13.44 0.72
N SER A 117 0.75 -13.52 1.92
CA SER A 117 1.90 -12.71 2.31
C SER A 117 3.07 -12.89 1.34
N SER A 118 3.79 -11.82 1.06
CA SER A 118 4.98 -11.85 0.22
C SER A 118 6.03 -12.82 0.75
N ARG A 119 6.63 -13.61 -0.13
CA ARG A 119 7.78 -14.48 0.18
C ARG A 119 8.96 -13.73 0.79
N PHE A 120 9.10 -12.44 0.50
CA PHE A 120 10.16 -11.62 1.07
C PHE A 120 10.02 -11.42 2.58
N ILE A 121 8.82 -11.59 3.15
CA ILE A 121 8.61 -11.57 4.61
C ILE A 121 9.27 -12.78 5.24
N ASP A 122 9.19 -13.96 4.61
CA ASP A 122 9.80 -15.20 5.11
C ASP A 122 11.34 -15.21 4.98
N GLU A 123 11.88 -14.36 4.11
CA GLU A 123 13.32 -14.16 3.95
C GLU A 123 13.93 -13.25 5.04
N LEU A 124 13.10 -12.55 5.82
CA LEU A 124 13.57 -11.67 6.89
C LEU A 124 14.00 -12.48 8.14
N PRO A 125 15.07 -12.06 8.84
CA PRO A 125 15.53 -12.76 10.04
C PRO A 125 14.51 -12.64 11.18
N GLU A 126 13.89 -13.71 11.61
CA GLU A 126 12.84 -13.75 12.64
C GLU A 126 13.21 -13.04 13.95
N LYS A 127 14.48 -13.10 14.35
CA LYS A 127 14.96 -12.47 15.59
C LYS A 127 14.83 -10.94 15.63
N TYR A 128 14.61 -10.30 14.45
CA TYR A 128 14.45 -8.86 14.32
C TYR A 128 13.03 -8.45 13.95
N ILE A 129 12.10 -9.42 13.86
CA ILE A 129 10.71 -9.18 13.46
C ILE A 129 9.82 -9.28 14.69
N LYS A 130 8.98 -8.26 14.87
CA LYS A 130 7.85 -8.32 15.79
C LYS A 130 6.57 -8.47 14.97
N LYS A 131 5.95 -9.63 15.01
CA LYS A 131 4.65 -9.86 14.38
C LYS A 131 3.55 -9.20 15.23
N ILE A 132 2.73 -8.38 14.59
CA ILE A 132 1.57 -7.72 15.21
C ILE A 132 0.34 -8.28 14.51
N ASN A 133 -0.47 -9.04 15.22
CA ASN A 133 -1.76 -9.51 14.74
C ASN A 133 -2.82 -8.53 15.23
N ASN A 134 -3.44 -7.80 14.32
CA ASN A 134 -4.53 -6.89 14.67
C ASN A 134 -5.89 -7.62 14.85
N TYR A 135 -5.96 -8.92 14.51
CA TYR A 135 -7.21 -9.68 14.54
C TYR A 135 -7.80 -9.88 15.94
N GLU A 136 -6.94 -10.06 16.96
CA GLU A 136 -7.39 -10.23 18.34
C GLU A 136 -7.98 -8.93 18.92
N LYS A 137 -7.48 -7.77 18.49
CA LYS A 137 -8.02 -6.47 18.90
C LYS A 137 -9.32 -6.12 18.19
N GLU A 138 -9.45 -6.47 16.91
CA GLU A 138 -10.70 -6.22 16.16
C GLU A 138 -11.86 -7.07 16.69
N GLU A 139 -11.62 -8.26 17.28
CA GLU A 139 -12.66 -9.01 17.95
C GLU A 139 -13.13 -8.33 19.23
N GLU A 140 -12.22 -7.80 20.07
CA GLU A 140 -12.59 -7.10 21.30
C GLU A 140 -13.28 -5.76 20.98
N ASP A 141 -12.73 -4.93 20.11
CA ASP A 141 -13.33 -3.67 19.68
C ASP A 141 -14.66 -3.88 18.93
N PHE A 142 -14.78 -4.99 18.18
CA PHE A 142 -16.01 -5.36 17.48
C PHE A 142 -17.10 -5.86 18.42
N PHE A 143 -16.74 -6.56 19.49
CA PHE A 143 -17.68 -6.98 20.53
C PHE A 143 -18.17 -5.78 21.35
N GLU A 144 -17.32 -4.84 21.72
CA GLU A 144 -17.72 -3.59 22.40
C GLU A 144 -18.64 -2.74 21.52
N PHE A 145 -18.28 -2.54 20.25
CA PHE A 145 -19.09 -1.79 19.29
C PHE A 145 -20.48 -2.42 19.05
N ASN A 146 -20.58 -3.76 19.03
CA ASN A 146 -21.85 -4.46 18.83
C ASN A 146 -22.75 -4.46 20.07
N GLN A 147 -22.22 -4.27 21.27
CA GLN A 147 -23.03 -4.10 22.47
C GLN A 147 -23.76 -2.77 22.49
N ASP A 148 -23.20 -1.73 21.87
CA ASP A 148 -23.83 -0.40 21.75
C ASP A 148 -24.90 -0.32 20.66
N LEU A 149 -24.88 -1.17 19.63
CA LEU A 149 -25.76 -1.09 18.45
C LEU A 149 -27.09 -1.85 18.52
N GLY A 150 -27.35 -2.60 19.56
CA GLY A 150 -28.67 -3.12 19.94
C GLY A 150 -29.47 -3.97 18.92
N ASN A 151 -29.02 -4.20 17.69
CA ASN A 151 -29.66 -5.04 16.66
C ASN A 151 -28.65 -5.74 15.75
N GLU A 152 -28.62 -7.05 15.80
CA GLU A 152 -27.67 -7.90 15.01
C GLU A 152 -27.90 -7.91 13.49
N GLU A 153 -29.01 -7.35 12.99
CA GLU A 153 -29.39 -7.49 11.56
C GLU A 153 -28.74 -6.46 10.62
N ASP A 154 -28.17 -5.38 11.12
CA ASP A 154 -27.65 -4.28 10.29
C ASP A 154 -26.10 -4.26 10.12
N ILE A 155 -25.41 -5.26 10.61
CA ILE A 155 -23.95 -5.31 10.50
C ILE A 155 -23.53 -5.84 9.13
N TYR A 156 -23.10 -4.96 8.24
CA TYR A 156 -22.53 -5.31 6.94
C TYR A 156 -21.19 -6.03 7.13
N ARG A 157 -21.21 -7.37 7.17
CA ARG A 157 -20.02 -8.22 7.27
C ARG A 157 -19.39 -8.39 5.90
N SER A 158 -18.10 -8.01 5.77
CA SER A 158 -17.41 -8.21 4.51
C SER A 158 -17.36 -9.69 4.11
N PRO A 159 -17.42 -10.01 2.81
CA PRO A 159 -17.29 -11.40 2.34
C PRO A 159 -16.01 -12.10 2.82
N GLY A 160 -14.93 -11.37 3.07
CA GLY A 160 -13.68 -11.88 3.63
C GLY A 160 -13.85 -12.37 5.07
N TRP A 161 -14.55 -11.61 5.92
CA TRP A 161 -14.85 -11.99 7.29
C TRP A 161 -15.70 -13.28 7.38
N LEU A 162 -16.69 -13.42 6.49
CA LEU A 162 -17.52 -14.63 6.42
C LEU A 162 -16.72 -15.87 6.00
N ARG A 163 -15.69 -15.73 5.16
CA ARG A 163 -14.78 -16.82 4.76
C ARG A 163 -13.83 -17.20 5.90
N TYR A 164 -13.33 -16.21 6.64
CA TYR A 164 -12.49 -16.43 7.81
C TYR A 164 -13.21 -17.29 8.86
N GLN A 165 -14.46 -16.96 9.21
CA GLN A 165 -15.25 -17.77 10.16
C GLN A 165 -15.48 -19.22 9.69
N LYS A 166 -15.58 -19.46 8.38
CA LYS A 166 -15.71 -20.83 7.84
C LYS A 166 -14.43 -21.66 7.96
N ARG A 167 -13.27 -21.03 8.10
CA ARG A 167 -11.98 -21.71 8.31
C ARG A 167 -11.72 -22.09 9.77
N LEU A 168 -12.41 -21.45 10.71
CA LEU A 168 -12.29 -21.73 12.16
C LEU A 168 -13.22 -22.85 12.64
N LYS A 169 -14.11 -23.35 11.79
CA LYS A 169 -14.97 -24.54 12.00
C LYS A 169 -14.44 -25.73 11.22
#